data_aa7a40c2411a9395c0e0edeee7c80e2d
#
_entry.id   aa7a40c2411a9395c0e0edeee7c80e2d
#
_cell.length_a   1.000
_cell.length_b   1.000
_cell.length_c   1.000
_cell.angle_alpha   90.00
_cell.angle_beta   90.00
_cell.angle_gamma   90.00
#
_symmetry.space_group_name_H-M   'P 1'
#
loop_
_entity.id
_entity.type
_entity.pdbx_description
1 polymer ?
#
loop_
_entity_poly.entity_id
_entity_poly.type
_entity_poly.pdbx_seq_one_letter_code
_entity_poly.pdbx_strand_id
1 'polypeptide(L)'
;MGIPSYFSFIVKNHANIIRKLTRNTIQINNLYLDCNSIIYDAVHTIDFTKLTESDANTIIKSVIFKIDEYIHLIQPDQFIFIAFDGVAPVAKLEQQRERRYKSLYQNQIAKSVFKGTKPDAWNTTAITPGTIFMNTLNLQIKGYYKDPKKYNVKNIILSTSDKFGEGEHKLFDFIRSYPEHHKNSSTLIYGLDADLIMLCINHLPISNQIYLFRETPHFIKTINSELDPNETYFIDIPELANIIILDMNNGKELTTEQQKN
;
A
#
# COMPACT_ATOMS: atom_id res chain seq x y z
N MET A 1 10.85 1.40 10.37
CA MET A 1 11.42 0.04 10.17
C MET A 1 10.30 -0.95 10.42
N GLY A 2 9.92 -1.73 9.40
CA GLY A 2 8.90 -2.76 9.56
C GLY A 2 9.35 -3.93 10.43
N ILE A 3 8.41 -4.67 11.01
CA ILE A 3 8.70 -5.87 11.79
C ILE A 3 9.14 -6.97 10.81
N PRO A 4 10.40 -7.42 10.84
CA PRO A 4 10.89 -8.44 9.91
C PRO A 4 10.04 -9.71 9.98
N SER A 5 9.69 -10.26 8.81
CA SER A 5 8.93 -11.52 8.67
C SER A 5 7.52 -11.53 9.30
N TYR A 6 7.00 -10.38 9.77
CA TYR A 6 5.70 -10.33 10.43
C TYR A 6 4.56 -10.82 9.52
N PHE A 7 4.54 -10.35 8.27
CA PHE A 7 3.56 -10.83 7.30
C PHE A 7 3.64 -12.36 7.08
N SER A 8 4.86 -12.89 6.92
CA SER A 8 5.06 -14.34 6.76
C SER A 8 4.63 -15.14 7.99
N PHE A 9 4.83 -14.58 9.18
CA PHE A 9 4.35 -15.17 10.43
C PHE A 9 2.81 -15.25 10.45
N ILE A 10 2.14 -14.15 10.12
CA ILE A 10 0.67 -14.07 10.05
C ILE A 10 0.12 -15.11 9.05
N VAL A 11 0.64 -15.12 7.82
CA VAL A 11 0.21 -16.06 6.77
C VAL A 11 0.37 -17.53 7.20
N LYS A 12 1.46 -17.84 7.89
CA LYS A 12 1.76 -19.21 8.33
C LYS A 12 0.88 -19.67 9.47
N ASN A 13 0.61 -18.80 10.44
CA ASN A 13 -0.05 -19.19 11.69
C ASN A 13 -1.55 -18.91 11.71
N HIS A 14 -2.02 -17.97 10.89
CA HIS A 14 -3.41 -17.50 10.87
C HIS A 14 -3.94 -17.43 9.43
N ALA A 15 -3.84 -18.54 8.69
CA ALA A 15 -4.28 -18.59 7.29
C ALA A 15 -5.76 -18.25 7.09
N ASN A 16 -6.60 -18.50 8.08
CA ASN A 16 -8.05 -18.25 8.06
C ASN A 16 -8.43 -16.77 7.92
N ILE A 17 -7.52 -15.83 8.26
CA ILE A 17 -7.77 -14.39 8.06
C ILE A 17 -7.46 -13.90 6.65
N ILE A 18 -6.82 -14.72 5.84
CA ILE A 18 -6.48 -14.39 4.45
C ILE A 18 -7.62 -14.84 3.58
N ARG A 19 -8.37 -13.88 3.07
CA ARG A 19 -9.55 -14.13 2.26
C ARG A 19 -9.31 -13.73 0.82
N LYS A 20 -9.77 -14.57 -0.11
CA LYS A 20 -9.71 -14.26 -1.53
C LYS A 20 -10.60 -13.07 -1.84
N LEU A 21 -10.05 -12.09 -2.52
CA LEU A 21 -10.78 -10.91 -2.94
C LEU A 21 -11.56 -11.24 -4.23
N THR A 22 -12.85 -11.40 -4.11
CA THR A 22 -13.77 -11.57 -5.23
C THR A 22 -14.90 -10.55 -5.12
N ARG A 23 -15.54 -10.23 -6.23
CA ARG A 23 -16.62 -9.23 -6.28
C ARG A 23 -17.76 -9.47 -5.29
N ASN A 24 -17.93 -10.69 -4.81
CA ASN A 24 -19.03 -11.08 -3.91
C ASN A 24 -18.56 -11.36 -2.47
N THR A 25 -17.26 -11.21 -2.17
CA THR A 25 -16.73 -11.57 -0.86
C THR A 25 -17.07 -10.52 0.19
N ILE A 26 -16.96 -9.24 -0.18
CA ILE A 26 -17.21 -8.11 0.71
C ILE A 26 -17.53 -6.85 -0.10
N GLN A 27 -18.50 -6.07 0.35
CA GLN A 27 -18.74 -4.73 -0.20
C GLN A 27 -17.79 -3.75 0.45
N ILE A 28 -16.98 -3.06 -0.35
CA ILE A 28 -16.02 -2.05 0.10
C ILE A 28 -16.59 -0.67 -0.19
N ASN A 29 -16.74 0.15 0.86
CA ASN A 29 -17.17 1.53 0.72
C ASN A 29 -15.99 2.46 0.39
N ASN A 30 -14.83 2.26 1.02
CA ASN A 30 -13.67 3.13 0.88
C ASN A 30 -12.45 2.33 0.43
N LEU A 31 -11.74 2.84 -0.59
CA LEU A 31 -10.46 2.31 -1.04
C LEU A 31 -9.36 3.35 -0.80
N TYR A 32 -8.41 3.03 0.07
CA TYR A 32 -7.29 3.89 0.44
C TYR A 32 -5.98 3.27 0.01
N LEU A 33 -5.21 4.00 -0.80
CA LEU A 33 -4.04 3.50 -1.48
C LEU A 33 -2.78 4.23 -1.00
N ASP A 34 -1.84 3.49 -0.40
CA ASP A 34 -0.46 3.93 -0.25
C ASP A 34 0.31 3.58 -1.53
N CYS A 35 0.54 4.59 -2.38
CA CYS A 35 0.95 4.39 -3.76
C CYS A 35 2.46 4.42 -4.00
N ASN A 36 3.28 4.64 -2.99
CA ASN A 36 4.73 4.70 -3.22
C ASN A 36 5.31 3.39 -3.77
N SER A 37 4.83 2.25 -3.26
CA SER A 37 5.23 0.92 -3.76
C SER A 37 4.90 0.75 -5.24
N ILE A 38 3.76 1.28 -5.71
CA ILE A 38 3.33 1.20 -7.12
C ILE A 38 4.33 1.87 -8.06
N ILE A 39 4.99 2.97 -7.63
CA ILE A 39 6.00 3.63 -8.44
C ILE A 39 7.23 2.71 -8.62
N TYR A 40 7.68 2.07 -7.54
CA TYR A 40 8.80 1.14 -7.59
C TYR A 40 8.48 -0.09 -8.45
N ASP A 41 7.28 -0.63 -8.33
CA ASP A 41 6.83 -1.76 -9.15
C ASP A 41 6.77 -1.40 -10.63
N ALA A 42 6.26 -0.21 -10.97
CA ALA A 42 6.28 0.30 -12.34
C ALA A 42 7.71 0.40 -12.90
N VAL A 43 8.67 0.88 -12.10
CA VAL A 43 10.09 0.95 -12.51
C VAL A 43 10.69 -0.44 -12.71
N HIS A 44 10.33 -1.43 -11.90
CA HIS A 44 10.87 -2.78 -12.01
C HIS A 44 10.29 -3.61 -13.16
N THR A 45 9.05 -3.30 -13.58
CA THR A 45 8.36 -4.05 -14.63
C THR A 45 8.61 -3.52 -16.06
N ILE A 46 9.03 -2.26 -16.19
CA ILE A 46 9.26 -1.61 -17.48
C ILE A 46 10.61 -2.03 -18.07
N ASP A 47 10.58 -2.47 -19.32
CA ASP A 47 11.79 -2.71 -20.13
C ASP A 47 12.23 -1.40 -20.82
N PHE A 48 13.12 -0.67 -20.19
CA PHE A 48 13.61 0.63 -20.66
C PHE A 48 14.41 0.55 -21.99
N THR A 49 14.79 -0.62 -22.45
CA THR A 49 15.52 -0.78 -23.74
C THR A 49 14.62 -0.64 -24.96
N LYS A 50 13.30 -0.74 -24.78
CA LYS A 50 12.31 -0.74 -25.87
C LYS A 50 11.44 0.51 -25.94
N LEU A 51 11.75 1.53 -25.13
CA LEU A 51 10.89 2.70 -25.02
C LEU A 51 11.05 3.65 -26.20
N THR A 52 9.90 4.19 -26.64
CA THR A 52 9.78 5.26 -27.65
C THR A 52 9.42 6.62 -27.02
N GLU A 53 8.95 6.61 -25.78
CA GLU A 53 8.61 7.80 -24.98
C GLU A 53 9.67 8.04 -23.90
N SER A 54 9.59 9.22 -23.23
CA SER A 54 10.44 9.46 -22.06
C SER A 54 10.10 8.45 -20.95
N ASP A 55 11.13 7.88 -20.33
CA ASP A 55 11.02 6.89 -19.24
C ASP A 55 10.07 7.37 -18.14
N ALA A 56 10.14 8.65 -17.76
CA ALA A 56 9.29 9.24 -16.74
C ALA A 56 7.79 9.16 -17.07
N ASN A 57 7.41 9.47 -18.32
CA ASN A 57 6.00 9.42 -18.74
C ASN A 57 5.48 7.98 -18.78
N THR A 58 6.31 7.03 -19.20
CA THR A 58 5.95 5.62 -19.23
C THR A 58 5.73 5.09 -17.81
N ILE A 59 6.59 5.45 -16.86
CA ILE A 59 6.41 5.09 -15.44
C ILE A 59 5.09 5.68 -14.91
N ILE A 60 4.81 6.96 -15.16
CA ILE A 60 3.60 7.61 -14.66
C ILE A 60 2.33 6.98 -15.25
N LYS A 61 2.34 6.65 -16.55
CA LYS A 61 1.21 5.93 -17.18
C LYS A 61 1.01 4.55 -16.54
N SER A 62 2.09 3.82 -16.24
CA SER A 62 2.01 2.52 -15.56
C SER A 62 1.45 2.65 -14.15
N VAL A 63 1.84 3.69 -13.39
CA VAL A 63 1.31 3.97 -12.05
C VAL A 63 -0.21 4.25 -12.11
N ILE A 64 -0.65 5.12 -13.04
CA ILE A 64 -2.07 5.42 -13.23
C ILE A 64 -2.85 4.16 -13.61
N PHE A 65 -2.31 3.37 -14.54
CA PHE A 65 -2.93 2.11 -14.96
C PHE A 65 -3.12 1.15 -13.78
N LYS A 66 -2.10 1.01 -12.93
CA LYS A 66 -2.15 0.12 -11.77
C LYS A 66 -3.16 0.59 -10.71
N ILE A 67 -3.23 1.89 -10.46
CA ILE A 67 -4.25 2.46 -9.57
C ILE A 67 -5.66 2.22 -10.13
N ASP A 68 -5.87 2.44 -11.44
CA ASP A 68 -7.16 2.16 -12.09
C ASP A 68 -7.53 0.67 -12.02
N GLU A 69 -6.54 -0.23 -12.19
CA GLU A 69 -6.74 -1.68 -12.04
C GLU A 69 -7.29 -2.01 -10.64
N TYR A 70 -6.72 -1.43 -9.59
CA TYR A 70 -7.21 -1.64 -8.21
C TYR A 70 -8.60 -1.04 -8.00
N ILE A 71 -8.87 0.16 -8.50
CA ILE A 71 -10.20 0.77 -8.39
C ILE A 71 -11.26 -0.10 -9.09
N HIS A 72 -10.95 -0.62 -10.29
CA HIS A 72 -11.88 -1.49 -11.03
C HIS A 72 -12.04 -2.87 -10.41
N LEU A 73 -11.01 -3.39 -9.74
CA LEU A 73 -11.08 -4.66 -9.01
C LEU A 73 -11.97 -4.54 -7.78
N ILE A 74 -11.79 -3.48 -6.99
CA ILE A 74 -12.43 -3.28 -5.68
C ILE A 74 -13.83 -2.67 -5.83
N GLN A 75 -14.02 -1.73 -6.77
CA GLN A 75 -15.26 -1.00 -7.01
C GLN A 75 -15.84 -0.34 -5.73
N PRO A 76 -15.07 0.55 -5.05
CA PRO A 76 -15.59 1.27 -3.90
C PRO A 76 -16.78 2.14 -4.30
N ASP A 77 -17.70 2.40 -3.35
CA ASP A 77 -18.91 3.18 -3.62
C ASP A 77 -18.94 4.56 -2.93
N GLN A 78 -18.00 4.84 -2.01
CA GLN A 78 -17.98 6.10 -1.29
C GLN A 78 -16.73 6.93 -1.56
N PHE A 79 -15.54 6.49 -1.07
CA PHE A 79 -14.31 7.26 -1.19
C PHE A 79 -13.17 6.45 -1.79
N ILE A 80 -12.38 7.15 -2.62
CA ILE A 80 -11.04 6.71 -3.02
C ILE A 80 -10.05 7.71 -2.43
N PHE A 81 -9.04 7.23 -1.69
CA PHE A 81 -7.94 8.05 -1.23
C PHE A 81 -6.63 7.55 -1.85
N ILE A 82 -5.97 8.40 -2.62
CA ILE A 82 -4.70 8.12 -3.27
C ILE A 82 -3.62 8.95 -2.56
N ALA A 83 -2.71 8.27 -1.87
CA ALA A 83 -1.63 8.90 -1.11
C ALA A 83 -0.26 8.56 -1.70
N PHE A 84 0.60 9.55 -1.80
CA PHE A 84 2.02 9.41 -2.10
C PHE A 84 2.84 10.02 -0.97
N ASP A 85 4.03 9.46 -0.71
CA ASP A 85 4.94 10.02 0.28
C ASP A 85 5.35 11.44 -0.06
N GLY A 86 5.18 12.32 0.90
CA GLY A 86 5.77 13.64 0.92
C GLY A 86 7.07 13.66 1.73
N VAL A 87 7.44 14.85 2.19
CA VAL A 87 8.60 15.01 3.06
C VAL A 87 8.35 14.24 4.36
N ALA A 88 9.22 13.29 4.67
CA ALA A 88 9.14 12.51 5.89
C ALA A 88 9.46 13.33 7.13
N PRO A 89 9.00 12.91 8.33
CA PRO A 89 9.46 13.48 9.59
C PRO A 89 10.99 13.45 9.71
N VAL A 90 11.55 14.44 10.43
CA VAL A 90 13.01 14.63 10.56
C VAL A 90 13.71 13.34 11.00
N ALA A 91 13.13 12.58 11.92
CA ALA A 91 13.67 11.30 12.39
C ALA A 91 13.86 10.23 11.28
N LYS A 92 13.07 10.28 10.21
CA LYS A 92 13.18 9.36 9.07
C LYS A 92 14.03 9.88 7.91
N LEU A 93 14.35 11.18 7.88
CA LEU A 93 15.12 11.78 6.77
C LEU A 93 16.51 11.14 6.63
N GLU A 94 17.20 10.88 7.73
CA GLU A 94 18.52 10.25 7.71
C GLU A 94 18.46 8.83 7.17
N GLN A 95 17.50 8.03 7.65
CA GLN A 95 17.28 6.67 7.16
C GLN A 95 16.94 6.64 5.67
N GLN A 96 16.11 7.59 5.18
CA GLN A 96 15.82 7.69 3.75
C GLN A 96 17.06 8.06 2.94
N ARG A 97 17.89 8.97 3.46
CA ARG A 97 19.15 9.36 2.84
C ARG A 97 20.12 8.17 2.73
N GLU A 98 20.29 7.42 3.80
CA GLU A 98 21.14 6.22 3.81
C GLU A 98 20.66 5.17 2.81
N ARG A 99 19.36 4.90 2.73
CA ARG A 99 18.79 3.98 1.73
C ARG A 99 19.11 4.42 0.30
N ARG A 100 19.01 5.71 0.00
CA ARG A 100 19.34 6.27 -1.32
C ARG A 100 20.82 6.13 -1.65
N TYR A 101 21.72 6.45 -0.71
CA TYR A 101 23.16 6.25 -0.89
C TYR A 101 23.49 4.77 -1.09
N LYS A 102 22.92 3.89 -0.30
CA LYS A 102 23.11 2.44 -0.44
C LYS A 102 22.69 1.97 -1.84
N SER A 103 21.53 2.40 -2.33
CA SER A 103 21.05 2.08 -3.67
C SER A 103 22.00 2.59 -4.77
N LEU A 104 22.49 3.82 -4.65
CA LEU A 104 23.48 4.39 -5.60
C LEU A 104 24.78 3.57 -5.62
N TYR A 105 25.33 3.24 -4.46
CA TYR A 105 26.55 2.42 -4.36
C TYR A 105 26.34 1.02 -4.91
N GLN A 106 25.23 0.38 -4.61
CA GLN A 106 24.88 -0.94 -5.16
C GLN A 106 24.83 -0.91 -6.69
N ASN A 107 24.20 0.13 -7.27
CA ASN A 107 24.14 0.30 -8.72
C ASN A 107 25.52 0.54 -9.33
N GLN A 108 26.39 1.35 -8.68
CA GLN A 108 27.76 1.57 -9.13
C GLN A 108 28.61 0.29 -9.10
N ILE A 109 28.52 -0.48 -8.02
CA ILE A 109 29.19 -1.77 -7.89
C ILE A 109 28.68 -2.74 -8.97
N ALA A 110 27.36 -2.85 -9.15
CA ALA A 110 26.78 -3.70 -10.17
C ALA A 110 27.28 -3.34 -11.58
N LYS A 111 27.36 -2.05 -11.93
CA LYS A 111 27.91 -1.57 -13.19
C LYS A 111 29.40 -1.93 -13.36
N SER A 112 30.20 -1.85 -12.29
CA SER A 112 31.63 -2.18 -12.31
C SER A 112 31.88 -3.68 -12.46
N VAL A 113 31.05 -4.52 -11.83
CA VAL A 113 31.20 -5.99 -11.86
C VAL A 113 30.64 -6.59 -13.15
N PHE A 114 29.48 -6.12 -13.61
CA PHE A 114 28.76 -6.67 -14.77
C PHE A 114 29.00 -5.85 -16.04
N LYS A 115 30.22 -5.38 -16.29
CA LYS A 115 30.63 -4.55 -17.43
C LYS A 115 29.73 -4.71 -18.66
N GLY A 116 28.81 -3.78 -18.89
CA GLY A 116 28.08 -3.62 -20.14
C GLY A 116 26.92 -4.60 -20.42
N THR A 117 26.57 -5.51 -19.50
CA THR A 117 25.53 -6.52 -19.74
C THR A 117 24.13 -6.15 -19.23
N LYS A 118 24.02 -5.10 -18.42
CA LYS A 118 22.70 -4.61 -17.97
C LYS A 118 22.46 -3.19 -18.52
N PRO A 119 21.30 -2.95 -19.12
CA PRO A 119 20.88 -1.59 -19.48
C PRO A 119 20.92 -0.69 -18.25
N ASP A 120 21.14 0.61 -18.46
CA ASP A 120 21.09 1.59 -17.37
C ASP A 120 19.72 1.54 -16.72
N ALA A 121 19.67 1.05 -15.47
CA ALA A 121 18.45 1.08 -14.70
C ALA A 121 18.05 2.54 -14.44
N TRP A 122 16.77 2.83 -14.56
CA TRP A 122 16.22 4.14 -14.25
C TRP A 122 16.61 4.58 -12.83
N ASN A 123 16.94 5.85 -12.66
CA ASN A 123 17.44 6.36 -11.39
C ASN A 123 16.30 6.55 -10.37
N THR A 124 16.11 5.59 -9.48
CA THR A 124 15.07 5.60 -8.45
C THR A 124 15.21 6.75 -7.43
N THR A 125 16.34 7.48 -7.39
CA THR A 125 16.45 8.70 -6.55
C THR A 125 15.51 9.81 -7.02
N ALA A 126 15.03 9.74 -8.26
CA ALA A 126 13.98 10.62 -8.76
C ALA A 126 12.65 10.44 -8.02
N ILE A 127 12.42 9.29 -7.36
CA ILE A 127 11.27 9.07 -6.47
C ILE A 127 11.56 9.74 -5.12
N THR A 128 11.72 11.06 -5.15
CA THR A 128 11.97 11.89 -3.97
C THR A 128 11.06 13.11 -4.04
N PRO A 129 10.33 13.46 -2.96
CA PRO A 129 9.52 14.67 -2.93
C PRO A 129 10.30 15.90 -3.38
N GLY A 130 9.70 16.69 -4.26
CA GLY A 130 10.32 17.92 -4.82
C GLY A 130 11.12 17.71 -6.11
N THR A 131 11.38 16.51 -6.57
CA THR A 131 12.02 16.26 -7.87
C THR A 131 11.08 16.57 -9.04
N ILE A 132 11.67 16.79 -10.22
CA ILE A 132 10.88 17.02 -11.45
C ILE A 132 9.94 15.84 -11.72
N PHE A 133 10.41 14.60 -11.55
CA PHE A 133 9.60 13.40 -11.73
C PHE A 133 8.38 13.41 -10.81
N MET A 134 8.56 13.59 -9.49
CA MET A 134 7.46 13.59 -8.53
C MET A 134 6.50 14.77 -8.73
N ASN A 135 7.00 15.93 -9.14
CA ASN A 135 6.15 17.07 -9.48
C ASN A 135 5.30 16.77 -10.73
N THR A 136 5.87 16.15 -11.74
CA THR A 136 5.14 15.72 -12.96
C THR A 136 4.09 14.66 -12.61
N LEU A 137 4.46 13.66 -11.81
CA LEU A 137 3.52 12.65 -11.31
C LEU A 137 2.35 13.31 -10.57
N ASN A 138 2.63 14.24 -9.64
CA ASN A 138 1.59 14.95 -8.88
C ASN A 138 0.60 15.67 -9.80
N LEU A 139 1.09 16.36 -10.83
CA LEU A 139 0.24 17.08 -11.79
C LEU A 139 -0.63 16.10 -12.59
N GLN A 140 -0.05 15.01 -13.08
CA GLN A 140 -0.80 14.02 -13.87
C GLN A 140 -1.85 13.29 -13.02
N ILE A 141 -1.52 12.88 -11.79
CA ILE A 141 -2.47 12.27 -10.84
C ILE A 141 -3.63 13.21 -10.52
N LYS A 142 -3.33 14.48 -10.20
CA LYS A 142 -4.38 15.50 -9.93
C LYS A 142 -5.27 15.76 -11.15
N GLY A 143 -4.69 15.75 -12.33
CA GLY A 143 -5.45 15.93 -13.59
C GLY A 143 -6.34 14.74 -13.93
N TYR A 144 -5.84 13.52 -13.71
CA TYR A 144 -6.51 12.29 -14.10
C TYR A 144 -7.66 11.90 -13.16
N TYR A 145 -7.47 12.04 -11.85
CA TYR A 145 -8.44 11.64 -10.81
C TYR A 145 -9.33 12.80 -10.32
N LYS A 146 -9.56 13.81 -11.14
CA LYS A 146 -10.37 14.98 -10.75
C LYS A 146 -11.90 14.72 -10.75
N ASP A 147 -12.37 13.70 -11.46
CA ASP A 147 -13.80 13.42 -11.62
C ASP A 147 -14.22 12.11 -10.92
N PRO A 148 -14.86 12.21 -9.72
CA PRO A 148 -15.35 11.05 -8.98
C PRO A 148 -16.42 10.24 -9.73
N LYS A 149 -17.20 10.89 -10.60
CA LYS A 149 -18.27 10.23 -11.34
C LYS A 149 -17.76 9.15 -12.28
N LYS A 150 -16.52 9.32 -12.79
CA LYS A 150 -15.86 8.31 -13.64
C LYS A 150 -15.78 6.93 -12.95
N TYR A 151 -15.70 6.91 -11.63
CA TYR A 151 -15.53 5.70 -10.80
C TYR A 151 -16.77 5.37 -9.97
N ASN A 152 -17.89 6.09 -10.14
CA ASN A 152 -19.12 5.92 -9.36
C ASN A 152 -18.92 6.08 -7.84
N VAL A 153 -18.00 6.94 -7.42
CA VAL A 153 -17.76 7.25 -6.00
C VAL A 153 -18.23 8.64 -5.64
N LYS A 154 -18.42 8.88 -4.34
CA LYS A 154 -18.81 10.22 -3.85
C LYS A 154 -17.68 11.22 -3.95
N ASN A 155 -16.45 10.79 -3.67
CA ASN A 155 -15.27 11.68 -3.72
C ASN A 155 -13.97 10.91 -3.95
N ILE A 156 -12.98 11.62 -4.55
CA ILE A 156 -11.60 11.16 -4.66
C ILE A 156 -10.72 12.17 -3.92
N ILE A 157 -9.97 11.67 -2.94
CA ILE A 157 -9.06 12.45 -2.11
C ILE A 157 -7.65 12.20 -2.61
N LEU A 158 -6.93 13.26 -2.94
CA LEU A 158 -5.55 13.18 -3.44
C LEU A 158 -4.61 13.82 -2.44
N SER A 159 -3.66 13.06 -1.92
CA SER A 159 -2.57 13.53 -1.08
C SER A 159 -1.23 13.19 -1.73
N THR A 160 -0.84 14.02 -2.68
CA THR A 160 0.38 13.86 -3.47
C THR A 160 1.64 14.25 -2.70
N SER A 161 2.82 14.06 -3.29
CA SER A 161 4.11 14.24 -2.60
C SER A 161 4.44 15.70 -2.23
N ASP A 162 3.66 16.66 -2.67
CA ASP A 162 3.73 18.07 -2.25
C ASP A 162 3.16 18.32 -0.85
N LYS A 163 2.38 17.40 -0.29
CA LYS A 163 1.94 17.41 1.10
C LYS A 163 2.92 16.61 1.96
N PHE A 164 3.25 17.13 3.15
CA PHE A 164 4.14 16.45 4.09
C PHE A 164 3.56 15.12 4.61
N GLY A 165 4.45 14.28 5.13
CA GLY A 165 4.11 12.99 5.74
C GLY A 165 4.16 11.82 4.75
N GLU A 166 4.24 10.63 5.31
CA GLU A 166 4.25 9.38 4.55
C GLU A 166 2.84 8.98 4.14
N GLY A 167 2.71 8.23 3.04
CA GLY A 167 1.42 7.83 2.48
C GLY A 167 0.53 7.16 3.51
N GLU A 168 1.04 6.15 4.20
CA GLU A 168 0.33 5.44 5.27
C GLU A 168 -0.22 6.38 6.35
N HIS A 169 0.61 7.30 6.85
CA HIS A 169 0.18 8.25 7.89
C HIS A 169 -0.94 9.17 7.42
N LYS A 170 -0.90 9.61 6.16
CA LYS A 170 -1.97 10.45 5.58
C LYS A 170 -3.32 9.73 5.55
N LEU A 171 -3.32 8.42 5.23
CA LEU A 171 -4.52 7.59 5.22
C LEU A 171 -5.12 7.49 6.62
N PHE A 172 -4.31 7.14 7.62
CA PHE A 172 -4.79 7.00 8.99
C PHE A 172 -5.12 8.32 9.68
N ASP A 173 -4.45 9.43 9.33
CA ASP A 173 -4.85 10.77 9.76
C ASP A 173 -6.25 11.13 9.26
N PHE A 174 -6.58 10.73 8.03
CA PHE A 174 -7.92 10.92 7.49
C PHE A 174 -8.96 10.08 8.25
N ILE A 175 -8.67 8.81 8.56
CA ILE A 175 -9.55 7.95 9.35
C ILE A 175 -9.82 8.58 10.72
N ARG A 176 -8.79 9.07 11.42
CA ARG A 176 -8.92 9.74 12.72
C ARG A 176 -9.70 11.06 12.65
N SER A 177 -9.55 11.79 11.54
CA SER A 177 -10.20 13.10 11.37
C SER A 177 -11.68 12.98 11.05
N TYR A 178 -12.13 11.83 10.53
CA TYR A 178 -13.53 11.61 10.12
C TYR A 178 -14.10 10.30 10.70
N PRO A 179 -14.12 10.12 12.04
CA PRO A 179 -14.52 8.87 12.69
C PRO A 179 -15.96 8.46 12.36
N GLU A 180 -16.89 9.42 12.29
CA GLU A 180 -18.31 9.12 12.01
C GLU A 180 -18.53 8.55 10.61
N HIS A 181 -17.67 8.92 9.65
CA HIS A 181 -17.69 8.34 8.31
C HIS A 181 -17.22 6.87 8.33
N HIS A 182 -16.20 6.57 9.12
CA HIS A 182 -15.53 5.26 9.11
C HIS A 182 -16.20 4.22 10.04
N LYS A 183 -16.97 4.67 11.03
CA LYS A 183 -17.60 3.81 12.03
C LYS A 183 -18.55 2.75 11.44
N ASN A 184 -19.27 3.09 10.36
CA ASN A 184 -20.26 2.23 9.72
C ASN A 184 -19.95 1.96 8.25
N SER A 185 -18.70 2.07 7.85
CA SER A 185 -18.27 1.83 6.47
C SER A 185 -17.06 0.89 6.44
N SER A 186 -17.03 0.04 5.43
CA SER A 186 -15.90 -0.85 5.17
C SER A 186 -14.80 -0.10 4.44
N THR A 187 -13.57 -0.21 4.95
CA THR A 187 -12.38 0.44 4.37
C THR A 187 -11.34 -0.59 4.01
N LEU A 188 -10.97 -0.66 2.74
CA LEU A 188 -9.86 -1.47 2.25
C LEU A 188 -8.65 -0.58 2.04
N ILE A 189 -7.56 -0.89 2.75
CA ILE A 189 -6.29 -0.18 2.64
C ILE A 189 -5.32 -1.01 1.81
N TYR A 190 -4.73 -0.41 0.79
CA TYR A 190 -3.65 -1.01 0.00
C TYR A 190 -2.30 -0.54 0.49
N GLY A 191 -1.37 -1.46 0.65
CA GLY A 191 0.03 -1.18 0.90
C GLY A 191 0.84 -2.45 1.19
N LEU A 192 2.15 -2.37 0.97
CA LEU A 192 3.05 -3.53 1.08
C LEU A 192 3.77 -3.63 2.42
N ASP A 193 3.82 -2.56 3.19
CA ASP A 193 4.54 -2.53 4.47
C ASP A 193 3.80 -3.32 5.55
N ALA A 194 4.56 -4.13 6.31
CA ALA A 194 3.99 -4.92 7.40
C ALA A 194 3.48 -4.05 8.56
N ASP A 195 3.99 -2.84 8.70
CA ASP A 195 3.57 -1.87 9.72
C ASP A 195 2.10 -1.47 9.55
N LEU A 196 1.57 -1.53 8.31
CA LEU A 196 0.15 -1.28 8.03
C LEU A 196 -0.78 -2.25 8.79
N ILE A 197 -0.36 -3.49 9.04
CA ILE A 197 -1.15 -4.44 9.85
C ILE A 197 -1.38 -3.86 11.24
N MET A 198 -0.32 -3.37 11.89
CA MET A 198 -0.40 -2.78 13.23
C MET A 198 -1.19 -1.48 13.24
N LEU A 199 -1.01 -0.64 12.22
CA LEU A 199 -1.77 0.58 12.06
C LEU A 199 -3.26 0.29 11.89
N CYS A 200 -3.63 -0.70 11.08
CA CYS A 200 -5.01 -1.12 10.93
C CYS A 200 -5.62 -1.62 12.25
N ILE A 201 -4.93 -2.49 12.99
CA ILE A 201 -5.39 -2.98 14.30
C ILE A 201 -5.65 -1.81 15.26
N ASN A 202 -4.72 -0.85 15.33
CA ASN A 202 -4.85 0.31 16.22
C ASN A 202 -6.03 1.24 15.85
N HIS A 203 -6.56 1.15 14.63
CA HIS A 203 -7.69 1.97 14.18
C HIS A 203 -9.04 1.25 14.22
N LEU A 204 -9.09 -0.02 14.61
CA LEU A 204 -10.35 -0.76 14.78
C LEU A 204 -11.38 -0.07 15.71
N PRO A 205 -10.98 0.63 16.80
CA PRO A 205 -11.94 1.38 17.62
C PRO A 205 -12.65 2.52 16.86
N ILE A 206 -12.04 3.04 15.78
CA ILE A 206 -12.61 4.11 14.94
C ILE A 206 -13.36 3.54 13.76
N SER A 207 -12.80 2.51 13.13
CA SER A 207 -13.33 1.85 11.93
C SER A 207 -13.27 0.34 12.12
N ASN A 208 -14.38 -0.24 12.53
CA ASN A 208 -14.45 -1.65 12.91
C ASN A 208 -14.42 -2.63 11.71
N GLN A 209 -14.42 -2.12 10.48
CA GLN A 209 -14.36 -2.88 9.23
C GLN A 209 -13.19 -2.40 8.37
N ILE A 210 -11.97 -2.53 8.90
CA ILE A 210 -10.74 -2.26 8.15
C ILE A 210 -10.18 -3.58 7.62
N TYR A 211 -9.82 -3.58 6.35
CA TYR A 211 -9.19 -4.70 5.66
C TYR A 211 -7.89 -4.24 5.00
N LEU A 212 -6.90 -5.11 4.93
CA LEU A 212 -5.62 -4.78 4.30
C LEU A 212 -5.43 -5.60 3.03
N PHE A 213 -5.33 -4.92 1.91
CA PHE A 213 -5.04 -5.50 0.60
C PHE A 213 -3.58 -5.31 0.24
N ARG A 214 -2.96 -6.37 -0.23
CA ARG A 214 -1.62 -6.32 -0.80
C ARG A 214 -1.50 -7.35 -1.91
N GLU A 215 -0.56 -7.10 -2.82
CA GLU A 215 -0.24 -8.08 -3.85
C GLU A 215 0.32 -9.36 -3.23
N THR A 216 -0.07 -10.50 -3.80
CA THR A 216 0.36 -11.81 -3.31
C THR A 216 1.79 -12.07 -3.77
N PRO A 217 2.77 -12.23 -2.85
CA PRO A 217 4.13 -12.50 -3.24
C PRO A 217 4.25 -13.85 -3.97
N HIS A 218 5.13 -13.96 -4.96
CA HIS A 218 5.36 -15.21 -5.67
C HIS A 218 5.75 -16.39 -4.76
N PHE A 219 6.41 -16.10 -3.64
CA PHE A 219 6.81 -17.10 -2.66
C PHE A 219 5.69 -17.52 -1.69
N ILE A 220 4.47 -17.02 -1.85
CA ILE A 220 3.38 -17.28 -0.89
C ILE A 220 3.09 -18.79 -0.75
N LYS A 221 3.20 -19.56 -1.83
CA LYS A 221 3.03 -21.02 -1.79
C LYS A 221 4.05 -21.75 -0.91
N THR A 222 5.23 -21.18 -0.69
CA THR A 222 6.23 -21.75 0.22
C THR A 222 5.89 -21.52 1.69
N ILE A 223 5.03 -20.54 1.97
CA ILE A 223 4.56 -20.21 3.31
C ILE A 223 3.24 -20.95 3.58
N ASN A 224 2.33 -20.93 2.62
CA ASN A 224 1.04 -21.60 2.69
C ASN A 224 0.65 -22.14 1.29
N SER A 225 0.59 -23.48 1.18
CA SER A 225 0.33 -24.20 -0.08
C SER A 225 -1.09 -23.99 -0.66
N GLU A 226 -2.02 -23.51 0.16
CA GLU A 226 -3.42 -23.27 -0.24
C GLU A 226 -3.59 -21.94 -1.00
N LEU A 227 -2.61 -21.02 -0.90
CA LEU A 227 -2.67 -19.72 -1.53
C LEU A 227 -2.05 -19.75 -2.93
N ASP A 228 -2.76 -19.19 -3.91
CA ASP A 228 -2.27 -19.05 -5.28
C ASP A 228 -1.66 -17.65 -5.52
N PRO A 229 -0.39 -17.52 -5.95
CA PRO A 229 0.21 -16.23 -6.25
C PRO A 229 -0.47 -15.44 -7.39
N ASN A 230 -1.27 -16.13 -8.23
CA ASN A 230 -2.02 -15.47 -9.31
C ASN A 230 -3.38 -14.91 -8.85
N GLU A 231 -3.75 -15.15 -7.60
CA GLU A 231 -4.99 -14.70 -7.02
C GLU A 231 -4.76 -13.51 -6.09
N THR A 232 -5.79 -12.72 -5.90
CA THR A 232 -5.74 -11.54 -5.04
C THR A 232 -6.38 -11.84 -3.70
N TYR A 233 -5.71 -11.46 -2.62
CA TYR A 233 -6.18 -11.69 -1.25
C TYR A 233 -6.15 -10.38 -0.45
N PHE A 234 -6.99 -10.36 0.59
CA PHE A 234 -6.93 -9.32 1.63
C PHE A 234 -6.82 -9.98 3.01
N ILE A 235 -6.31 -9.24 3.97
CA ILE A 235 -6.23 -9.63 5.36
C ILE A 235 -7.46 -9.05 6.08
N ASP A 236 -8.21 -9.92 6.74
CA ASP A 236 -9.31 -9.56 7.62
C ASP A 236 -8.74 -9.10 8.97
N ILE A 237 -8.57 -7.81 9.13
CA ILE A 237 -7.96 -7.21 10.33
C ILE A 237 -8.84 -7.37 11.58
N PRO A 238 -10.17 -7.20 11.53
CA PRO A 238 -11.03 -7.53 12.65
C PRO A 238 -10.85 -8.96 13.16
N GLU A 239 -10.82 -9.92 12.25
CA GLU A 239 -10.63 -11.33 12.61
C GLU A 239 -9.22 -11.59 13.18
N LEU A 240 -8.19 -10.96 12.60
CA LEU A 240 -6.84 -11.04 13.16
C LEU A 240 -6.78 -10.50 14.60
N ALA A 241 -7.43 -9.38 14.87
CA ALA A 241 -7.47 -8.83 16.23
C ALA A 241 -8.17 -9.79 17.21
N ASN A 242 -9.27 -10.41 16.81
CA ASN A 242 -9.97 -11.41 17.62
C ASN A 242 -9.05 -12.61 17.94
N ILE A 243 -8.34 -13.12 16.95
CA ILE A 243 -7.41 -14.24 17.15
C ILE A 243 -6.28 -13.85 18.11
N ILE A 244 -5.68 -12.67 17.94
CA ILE A 244 -4.65 -12.18 18.86
C ILE A 244 -5.17 -12.11 20.29
N ILE A 245 -6.39 -11.59 20.49
CA ILE A 245 -7.01 -11.52 21.81
C ILE A 245 -7.23 -12.92 22.40
N LEU A 246 -7.72 -13.86 21.61
CA LEU A 246 -7.91 -15.25 22.05
C LEU A 246 -6.58 -15.90 22.44
N ASP A 247 -5.53 -15.71 21.63
CA ASP A 247 -4.19 -16.24 21.93
C ASP A 247 -3.64 -15.64 23.22
N MET A 248 -3.78 -14.33 23.42
CA MET A 248 -3.34 -13.65 24.65
C MET A 248 -4.14 -14.09 25.89
N ASN A 249 -5.39 -14.52 25.71
CA ASN A 249 -6.27 -15.00 26.76
C ASN A 249 -6.32 -16.53 26.89
N ASN A 250 -5.26 -17.23 26.44
CA ASN A 250 -5.13 -18.69 26.47
C ASN A 250 -6.34 -19.44 25.85
N GLY A 251 -6.85 -18.93 24.74
CA GLY A 251 -7.96 -19.52 23.98
C GLY A 251 -9.35 -19.27 24.60
N LYS A 252 -9.46 -18.40 25.59
CA LYS A 252 -10.75 -18.04 26.19
C LYS A 252 -11.26 -16.74 25.60
N GLU A 253 -12.55 -16.68 25.31
CA GLU A 253 -13.22 -15.43 24.94
C GLU A 253 -13.17 -14.42 26.08
N LEU A 254 -13.10 -13.14 25.73
CA LEU A 254 -13.19 -12.06 26.71
C LEU A 254 -14.57 -12.05 27.38
N THR A 255 -14.60 -11.86 28.70
CA THR A 255 -15.85 -11.60 29.39
C THR A 255 -16.41 -10.24 28.98
N THR A 256 -17.73 -10.06 29.18
CA THR A 256 -18.43 -8.79 28.86
C THR A 256 -17.81 -7.57 29.56
N GLU A 257 -17.18 -7.75 30.71
CA GLU A 257 -16.48 -6.70 31.46
C GLU A 257 -15.10 -6.38 30.84
N GLN A 258 -14.38 -7.40 30.36
CA GLN A 258 -13.10 -7.25 29.64
C GLN A 258 -13.25 -6.64 28.25
N GLN A 259 -14.42 -6.79 27.61
CA GLN A 259 -14.71 -6.19 26.30
C GLN A 259 -14.97 -4.68 26.38
N LYS A 260 -15.25 -4.14 27.57
CA LYS A 260 -15.56 -2.71 27.80
C LYS A 260 -14.33 -1.86 28.14
N ASN A 261 -13.22 -2.47 28.46
CA ASN A 261 -11.94 -1.84 28.79
C ASN A 261 -10.92 -2.04 27.65
#